data_5e15e5bded8aef51e7184bacfd4cb28a
#
_entry.id   5e15e5bded8aef51e7184bacfd4cb28a
#
_cell.length_a   1.000
_cell.length_b   1.000
_cell.length_c   1.000
_cell.angle_alpha   90.00
_cell.angle_beta   90.00
_cell.angle_gamma   90.00
#
_symmetry.space_group_name_H-M   'P 1'
#
loop_
_entity.id
_entity.type
_entity.pdbx_description
1 polymer ?
#
loop_
_entity_poly.entity_id
_entity_poly.type
_entity_poly.pdbx_seq_one_letter_code
_entity_poly.pdbx_strand_id
1 'polypeptide(L)'
;RDGLPRVALVGYTNAGKSSLLNALCCRNPGLEVLAENKLFATLDPTTRRLSLPQTSAAPKELLITDTVGFIRELPKPLLEAFRATLEETREADLLLVVVDLADPDWQSQLEAVHQLLDGLSCDQLRKVVANQIDRCEASAIDAIRTLEPDVIYLSATEGTGLKGLRNWLEKQFWDGATPPVSITQKTSFPDHG
;
A
#
# COMPACT_ATOMS: atom_id res chain seq x y z
N ARG A 1 -16.43 -2.32 -14.55
CA ARG A 1 -14.99 -2.10 -14.80
C ARG A 1 -14.39 -3.38 -15.35
N ASP A 2 -14.03 -3.38 -16.63
CA ASP A 2 -13.37 -4.52 -17.31
C ASP A 2 -11.85 -4.49 -17.06
N GLY A 3 -11.42 -4.33 -15.82
CA GLY A 3 -10.00 -4.22 -15.49
C GLY A 3 -9.60 -5.04 -14.26
N LEU A 4 -8.29 -5.32 -14.15
CA LEU A 4 -7.73 -5.96 -12.96
C LEU A 4 -7.89 -5.04 -11.74
N PRO A 5 -8.11 -5.59 -10.53
CA PRO A 5 -8.08 -4.80 -9.29
C PRO A 5 -6.75 -4.05 -9.15
N ARG A 6 -6.81 -2.83 -8.62
CA ARG A 6 -5.65 -1.96 -8.43
C ARG A 6 -5.37 -1.77 -6.94
N VAL A 7 -4.12 -2.03 -6.55
CA VAL A 7 -3.63 -1.84 -5.18
C VAL A 7 -2.48 -0.83 -5.21
N ALA A 8 -2.53 0.19 -4.38
CA ALA A 8 -1.42 1.13 -4.23
C ALA A 8 -0.70 0.92 -2.90
N LEU A 9 0.64 0.85 -2.95
CA LEU A 9 1.49 0.88 -1.76
C LEU A 9 1.72 2.32 -1.37
N VAL A 10 1.29 2.69 -0.18
CA VAL A 10 1.49 4.03 0.38
C VAL A 10 2.23 3.92 1.71
N GLY A 11 2.95 4.94 2.09
CA GLY A 11 3.71 4.92 3.33
C GLY A 11 4.88 5.89 3.31
N TYR A 12 5.53 6.04 4.45
CA TYR A 12 6.65 6.94 4.61
C TYR A 12 7.84 6.53 3.72
N THR A 13 8.76 7.48 3.42
CA THR A 13 10.02 7.11 2.75
C THR A 13 10.74 6.06 3.58
N ASN A 14 11.37 5.11 2.91
CA ASN A 14 12.09 3.98 3.53
C ASN A 14 11.21 2.98 4.32
N ALA A 15 9.89 3.06 4.27
CA ALA A 15 9.02 2.04 4.88
C ALA A 15 9.14 0.65 4.23
N GLY A 16 9.86 0.55 3.12
CA GLY A 16 10.10 -0.72 2.42
C GLY A 16 9.05 -1.05 1.35
N LYS A 17 8.33 -0.05 0.80
CA LYS A 17 7.33 -0.24 -0.26
C LYS A 17 7.91 -0.91 -1.50
N SER A 18 9.01 -0.40 -2.03
CA SER A 18 9.69 -0.96 -3.22
C SER A 18 10.21 -2.37 -2.94
N SER A 19 10.76 -2.61 -1.75
CA SER A 19 11.18 -3.95 -1.32
C SER A 19 10.00 -4.91 -1.24
N LEU A 20 8.87 -4.46 -0.72
CA LEU A 20 7.63 -5.23 -0.65
C LEU A 20 7.10 -5.56 -2.05
N LEU A 21 7.06 -4.55 -2.95
CA LEU A 21 6.67 -4.77 -4.35
C LEU A 21 7.55 -5.82 -5.02
N ASN A 22 8.87 -5.72 -4.85
CA ASN A 22 9.82 -6.68 -5.39
C ASN A 22 9.57 -8.08 -4.82
N ALA A 23 9.45 -8.22 -3.51
CA ALA A 23 9.22 -9.50 -2.83
C ALA A 23 7.89 -10.16 -3.24
N LEU A 24 6.85 -9.37 -3.48
CA LEU A 24 5.55 -9.87 -3.96
C LEU A 24 5.60 -10.32 -5.43
N CYS A 25 6.33 -9.60 -6.30
CA CYS A 25 6.33 -9.83 -7.74
C CYS A 25 7.44 -10.77 -8.23
N CYS A 26 8.50 -11.01 -7.42
CA CYS A 26 9.55 -11.95 -7.78
C CYS A 26 9.04 -13.39 -7.67
N ARG A 27 9.05 -14.12 -8.80
CA ARG A 27 8.76 -15.55 -8.86
C ARG A 27 9.93 -16.43 -8.35
N ASN A 28 11.15 -15.86 -8.26
CA ASN A 28 12.36 -16.55 -7.77
C ASN A 28 12.98 -15.72 -6.64
N PRO A 29 13.17 -16.31 -5.45
CA PRO A 29 13.81 -15.63 -4.30
C PRO A 29 15.34 -15.47 -4.44
N GLY A 30 15.89 -15.37 -5.65
CA GLY A 30 17.34 -15.25 -5.90
C GLY A 30 17.74 -14.15 -6.88
N LEU A 31 16.79 -13.39 -7.42
CA LEU A 31 17.08 -12.21 -8.25
C LEU A 31 16.77 -10.93 -7.41
N GLU A 32 17.70 -10.61 -6.53
CA GLU A 32 17.71 -9.36 -5.80
C GLU A 32 17.89 -8.19 -6.77
N VAL A 33 16.83 -7.42 -6.97
CA VAL A 33 17.00 -6.03 -7.36
C VAL A 33 17.41 -5.29 -6.09
N LEU A 34 18.63 -4.80 -6.05
CA LEU A 34 19.19 -3.98 -4.99
C LEU A 34 18.21 -2.84 -4.67
N ALA A 35 17.45 -3.00 -3.58
CA ALA A 35 16.69 -1.91 -2.99
C ALA A 35 17.72 -0.98 -2.31
N GLU A 36 18.18 0.04 -3.05
CA GLU A 36 19.03 1.05 -2.48
C GLU A 36 18.22 1.85 -1.43
N ASN A 37 18.76 1.99 -0.22
CA ASN A 37 18.27 2.88 0.83
C ASN A 37 18.45 4.34 0.41
N LYS A 38 17.73 4.77 -0.61
CA LYS A 38 17.72 6.16 -1.07
C LYS A 38 16.40 6.81 -0.68
N LEU A 39 16.49 7.99 -0.09
CA LEU A 39 15.34 8.89 0.02
C LEU A 39 14.74 9.06 -1.39
N PHE A 40 13.42 8.82 -1.55
CA PHE A 40 12.74 8.83 -2.85
C PHE A 40 13.27 7.78 -3.85
N ALA A 41 13.40 6.52 -3.43
CA ALA A 41 13.75 5.42 -4.34
C ALA A 41 12.78 5.30 -5.53
N THR A 42 11.54 5.75 -5.36
CA THR A 42 10.50 5.80 -6.39
C THR A 42 10.07 7.26 -6.57
N LEU A 43 10.47 7.89 -7.67
CA LEU A 43 10.02 9.21 -8.12
C LEU A 43 8.84 9.07 -9.09
N ASP A 44 8.87 8.04 -9.92
CA ASP A 44 7.77 7.68 -10.83
C ASP A 44 7.09 6.41 -10.31
N PRO A 45 5.74 6.37 -10.28
CA PRO A 45 5.02 5.19 -9.84
C PRO A 45 5.38 3.97 -10.69
N THR A 46 5.71 2.87 -10.02
CA THR A 46 6.01 1.61 -10.69
C THR A 46 4.85 0.64 -10.49
N THR A 47 4.13 0.35 -11.57
CA THR A 47 3.02 -0.62 -11.54
C THR A 47 3.48 -1.97 -12.05
N ARG A 48 3.18 -3.03 -11.30
CA ARG A 48 3.46 -4.42 -11.66
C ARG A 48 2.21 -5.28 -11.54
N ARG A 49 2.17 -6.35 -12.34
CA ARG A 49 1.14 -7.37 -12.24
C ARG A 49 1.55 -8.41 -11.20
N LEU A 50 0.67 -8.64 -10.23
CA LEU A 50 0.83 -9.66 -9.20
C LEU A 50 -0.16 -10.79 -9.47
N SER A 51 0.39 -11.99 -9.69
CA SER A 51 -0.40 -13.22 -9.74
C SER A 51 -0.54 -13.79 -8.33
N LEU A 52 -1.77 -14.05 -7.91
CA LEU A 52 -2.07 -14.62 -6.60
C LEU A 52 -2.06 -16.17 -6.68
N PRO A 53 -1.88 -16.87 -5.54
CA PRO A 53 -1.90 -18.31 -5.51
C PRO A 53 -3.21 -18.85 -6.07
N GLN A 54 -3.14 -19.84 -6.94
CA GLN A 54 -4.33 -20.43 -7.53
C GLN A 54 -5.02 -21.37 -6.53
N THR A 55 -6.11 -20.94 -5.96
CA THR A 55 -7.09 -21.81 -5.27
C THR A 55 -8.25 -22.18 -6.20
N SER A 56 -8.35 -21.55 -7.38
CA SER A 56 -9.39 -21.81 -8.40
C SER A 56 -8.78 -22.01 -9.79
N ALA A 57 -9.58 -22.52 -10.73
CA ALA A 57 -9.16 -22.85 -12.09
C ALA A 57 -8.76 -21.62 -12.94
N ALA A 58 -9.15 -20.41 -12.54
CA ALA A 58 -8.80 -19.16 -13.24
C ALA A 58 -7.67 -18.42 -12.53
N PRO A 59 -6.68 -17.84 -13.24
CA PRO A 59 -5.64 -17.04 -12.65
C PRO A 59 -6.24 -15.77 -12.03
N LYS A 60 -5.93 -15.53 -10.76
CA LYS A 60 -6.30 -14.29 -10.05
C LYS A 60 -5.12 -13.33 -10.13
N GLU A 61 -5.33 -12.21 -10.76
CA GLU A 61 -4.30 -11.21 -10.97
C GLU A 61 -4.78 -9.83 -10.55
N LEU A 62 -3.87 -9.01 -10.02
CA LEU A 62 -4.11 -7.60 -9.70
C LEU A 62 -2.92 -6.75 -10.14
N LEU A 63 -3.14 -5.45 -10.24
CA LEU A 63 -2.09 -4.46 -10.43
C LEU A 63 -1.69 -3.91 -9.07
N ILE A 64 -0.39 -3.90 -8.78
CA ILE A 64 0.17 -3.29 -7.57
C ILE A 64 1.14 -2.19 -7.97
N THR A 65 0.93 -1.00 -7.41
CA THR A 65 1.71 0.19 -7.72
C THR A 65 2.50 0.64 -6.49
N ASP A 66 3.81 0.79 -6.65
CA ASP A 66 4.66 1.47 -5.68
C ASP A 66 4.55 2.98 -5.90
N THR A 67 4.13 3.71 -4.89
CA THR A 67 4.00 5.16 -4.95
C THR A 67 5.18 5.86 -4.30
N VAL A 68 5.33 7.14 -4.56
CA VAL A 68 6.36 7.97 -3.90
C VAL A 68 6.18 7.94 -2.38
N GLY A 69 7.27 7.75 -1.66
CA GLY A 69 7.25 7.76 -0.20
C GLY A 69 6.93 9.15 0.38
N PHE A 70 6.10 9.16 1.42
CA PHE A 70 5.79 10.38 2.16
C PHE A 70 6.97 10.83 3.02
N ILE A 71 7.15 12.13 3.16
CA ILE A 71 8.09 12.76 4.10
C ILE A 71 7.37 13.83 4.92
N ARG A 72 7.89 14.11 6.12
CA ARG A 72 7.28 15.02 7.09
C ARG A 72 7.13 16.45 6.58
N GLU A 73 8.08 16.92 5.77
CA GLU A 73 8.08 18.25 5.18
C GLU A 73 8.33 18.15 3.67
N LEU A 74 7.25 18.13 2.91
CA LEU A 74 7.33 18.21 1.44
C LEU A 74 7.55 19.68 1.04
N PRO A 75 8.68 20.02 0.40
CA PRO A 75 8.84 21.33 -0.22
C PRO A 75 7.70 21.60 -1.21
N LYS A 76 7.18 22.84 -1.22
CA LYS A 76 6.06 23.23 -2.08
C LYS A 76 6.19 22.83 -3.57
N PRO A 77 7.38 22.91 -4.20
CA PRO A 77 7.53 22.45 -5.59
C PRO A 77 7.37 20.94 -5.76
N LEU A 78 7.72 20.15 -4.73
CA LEU A 78 7.55 18.70 -4.73
C LEU A 78 6.08 18.28 -4.52
N LEU A 79 5.28 19.15 -3.89
CA LEU A 79 3.86 18.89 -3.62
C LEU A 79 3.04 18.79 -4.92
N GLU A 80 3.42 19.51 -5.98
CA GLU A 80 2.75 19.44 -7.28
C GLU A 80 3.11 18.16 -8.05
N ALA A 81 4.39 17.77 -8.05
CA ALA A 81 4.81 16.48 -8.59
C ALA A 81 4.18 15.32 -7.80
N PHE A 82 4.03 15.49 -6.49
CA PHE A 82 3.40 14.54 -5.59
C PHE A 82 1.90 14.39 -5.85
N ARG A 83 1.21 15.47 -6.25
CA ARG A 83 -0.21 15.41 -6.62
C ARG A 83 -0.48 14.50 -7.82
N ALA A 84 0.38 14.52 -8.84
CA ALA A 84 0.26 13.62 -9.98
C ALA A 84 0.38 12.14 -9.57
N THR A 85 1.29 11.84 -8.64
CA THR A 85 1.47 10.49 -8.08
C THR A 85 0.30 10.06 -7.20
N LEU A 86 -0.36 11.04 -6.56
CA LEU A 86 -1.55 10.80 -5.74
C LEU A 86 -2.80 10.49 -6.56
N GLU A 87 -2.87 10.90 -7.83
CA GLU A 87 -3.96 10.50 -8.72
C GLU A 87 -4.02 8.98 -8.87
N GLU A 88 -2.89 8.30 -9.00
CA GLU A 88 -2.83 6.84 -9.02
C GLU A 88 -3.29 6.21 -7.70
N THR A 89 -2.96 6.84 -6.57
CA THR A 89 -3.46 6.42 -5.24
C THR A 89 -4.98 6.54 -5.17
N ARG A 90 -5.56 7.59 -5.73
CA ARG A 90 -7.02 7.80 -5.77
C ARG A 90 -7.76 6.84 -6.70
N GLU A 91 -7.09 6.35 -7.74
CA GLU A 91 -7.64 5.37 -8.68
C GLU A 91 -7.53 3.92 -8.18
N ALA A 92 -6.76 3.67 -7.14
CA ALA A 92 -6.64 2.34 -6.55
C ALA A 92 -7.95 1.90 -5.90
N ASP A 93 -8.22 0.60 -5.94
CA ASP A 93 -9.36 -0.02 -5.26
C ASP A 93 -9.05 -0.29 -3.78
N LEU A 94 -7.76 -0.39 -3.44
CA LEU A 94 -7.26 -0.67 -2.10
C LEU A 94 -5.92 0.04 -1.86
N LEU A 95 -5.73 0.56 -0.66
CA LEU A 95 -4.46 1.12 -0.19
C LEU A 95 -3.80 0.19 0.83
N LEU A 96 -2.56 -0.23 0.56
CA LEU A 96 -1.71 -0.89 1.54
C LEU A 96 -0.80 0.15 2.18
N VAL A 97 -1.09 0.49 3.43
CA VAL A 97 -0.29 1.44 4.22
C VAL A 97 0.89 0.70 4.85
N VAL A 98 2.06 0.85 4.25
CA VAL A 98 3.29 0.16 4.70
C VAL A 98 3.99 1.01 5.76
N VAL A 99 4.25 0.41 6.92
CA VAL A 99 4.97 1.03 8.03
C VAL A 99 6.18 0.20 8.41
N ASP A 100 7.32 0.86 8.65
CA ASP A 100 8.55 0.23 9.16
C ASP A 100 8.49 0.16 10.69
N LEU A 101 8.25 -1.03 11.26
CA LEU A 101 8.19 -1.19 12.71
C LEU A 101 9.55 -1.10 13.40
N ALA A 102 10.66 -1.17 12.66
CA ALA A 102 11.99 -0.99 13.22
C ALA A 102 12.39 0.49 13.36
N ASP A 103 11.64 1.40 12.74
CA ASP A 103 11.84 2.84 12.89
C ASP A 103 11.23 3.32 14.22
N PRO A 104 11.99 4.00 15.12
CA PRO A 104 11.46 4.49 16.39
C PRO A 104 10.30 5.49 16.23
N ASP A 105 10.21 6.18 15.11
CA ASP A 105 9.17 7.17 14.81
C ASP A 105 7.95 6.59 14.06
N TRP A 106 7.83 5.27 13.92
CA TRP A 106 6.82 4.60 13.12
C TRP A 106 5.37 5.05 13.42
N GLN A 107 5.06 5.33 14.70
CA GLN A 107 3.71 5.76 15.09
C GLN A 107 3.35 7.11 14.48
N SER A 108 4.26 8.08 14.62
CA SER A 108 4.04 9.43 14.07
C SER A 108 4.05 9.43 12.54
N GLN A 109 4.82 8.53 11.92
CA GLN A 109 4.82 8.33 10.47
C GLN A 109 3.50 7.74 9.97
N LEU A 110 2.97 6.72 10.66
CA LEU A 110 1.69 6.11 10.33
C LEU A 110 0.54 7.13 10.44
N GLU A 111 0.51 7.90 11.54
CA GLU A 111 -0.48 8.95 11.75
C GLU A 111 -0.40 10.02 10.64
N ALA A 112 0.79 10.46 10.28
CA ALA A 112 0.99 11.44 9.20
C ALA A 112 0.49 10.93 7.85
N VAL A 113 0.69 9.64 7.55
CA VAL A 113 0.18 9.01 6.33
C VAL A 113 -1.35 8.99 6.33
N HIS A 114 -1.99 8.62 7.44
CA HIS A 114 -3.45 8.63 7.53
C HIS A 114 -4.03 10.03 7.37
N GLN A 115 -3.47 11.03 8.05
CA GLN A 115 -3.89 12.44 7.94
C GLN A 115 -3.76 12.95 6.49
N LEU A 116 -2.68 12.59 5.80
CA LEU A 116 -2.49 13.00 4.41
C LEU A 116 -3.50 12.34 3.48
N LEU A 117 -3.76 11.02 3.64
CA LEU A 117 -4.76 10.32 2.85
C LEU A 117 -6.18 10.87 3.08
N ASP A 118 -6.51 11.27 4.32
CA ASP A 118 -7.77 11.93 4.66
C ASP A 118 -7.87 13.31 3.99
N GLY A 119 -6.80 14.11 4.04
CA GLY A 119 -6.72 15.41 3.37
C GLY A 119 -6.84 15.35 1.85
N LEU A 120 -6.55 14.19 1.25
CA LEU A 120 -6.66 13.93 -0.19
C LEU A 120 -8.00 13.31 -0.59
N SER A 121 -8.91 13.11 0.37
CA SER A 121 -10.18 12.41 0.15
C SER A 121 -9.99 11.02 -0.48
N CYS A 122 -9.01 10.29 0.00
CA CYS A 122 -8.78 8.89 -0.36
C CYS A 122 -9.65 8.00 0.52
N ASP A 123 -10.89 7.76 0.10
CA ASP A 123 -11.91 7.02 0.89
C ASP A 123 -11.85 5.49 0.68
N GLN A 124 -10.86 5.01 -0.09
CA GLN A 124 -10.67 3.58 -0.36
C GLN A 124 -10.35 2.83 0.94
N LEU A 125 -10.63 1.51 0.92
CA LEU A 125 -10.21 0.63 2.00
C LEU A 125 -8.69 0.72 2.19
N ARG A 126 -8.28 0.93 3.44
CA ARG A 126 -6.87 0.97 3.85
C ARG A 126 -6.56 -0.27 4.66
N LYS A 127 -5.45 -0.92 4.36
CA LYS A 127 -4.92 -2.05 5.14
C LYS A 127 -3.51 -1.73 5.58
N VAL A 128 -3.28 -1.68 6.88
CA VAL A 128 -1.95 -1.45 7.44
C VAL A 128 -1.11 -2.72 7.33
N VAL A 129 0.11 -2.56 6.84
CA VAL A 129 1.11 -3.62 6.69
C VAL A 129 2.34 -3.24 7.50
N ALA A 130 2.57 -3.95 8.58
CA ALA A 130 3.73 -3.79 9.44
C ALA A 130 4.91 -4.55 8.86
N ASN A 131 5.86 -3.82 8.27
CA ASN A 131 7.06 -4.37 7.67
C ASN A 131 8.23 -4.37 8.65
N GLN A 132 9.28 -5.12 8.32
CA GLN A 132 10.53 -5.24 9.06
C GLN A 132 10.36 -5.83 10.47
N ILE A 133 9.42 -6.77 10.63
CA ILE A 133 9.19 -7.46 11.91
C ILE A 133 10.40 -8.29 12.38
N ASP A 134 11.32 -8.60 11.49
CA ASP A 134 12.59 -9.27 11.76
C ASP A 134 13.58 -8.42 12.57
N ARG A 135 13.39 -7.09 12.57
CA ARG A 135 14.28 -6.12 13.21
C ARG A 135 13.60 -5.21 14.24
N CYS A 136 12.29 -5.31 14.40
CA CYS A 136 11.56 -4.46 15.34
C CYS A 136 11.59 -5.01 16.76
N GLU A 137 11.35 -4.14 17.73
CA GLU A 137 11.19 -4.53 19.12
C GLU A 137 9.80 -5.13 19.39
N ALA A 138 9.70 -6.03 20.38
CA ALA A 138 8.42 -6.63 20.77
C ALA A 138 7.38 -5.57 21.20
N SER A 139 7.84 -4.49 21.84
CA SER A 139 7.01 -3.34 22.24
C SER A 139 6.31 -2.67 21.06
N ALA A 140 6.98 -2.58 19.89
CA ALA A 140 6.39 -2.03 18.68
C ALA A 140 5.26 -2.93 18.14
N ILE A 141 5.43 -4.25 18.20
CA ILE A 141 4.40 -5.22 17.81
C ILE A 141 3.15 -5.08 18.69
N ASP A 142 3.32 -4.96 20.01
CA ASP A 142 2.19 -4.80 20.93
C ASP A 142 1.49 -3.45 20.75
N ALA A 143 2.26 -2.40 20.51
CA ALA A 143 1.71 -1.07 20.26
C ALA A 143 0.89 -1.01 18.96
N ILE A 144 1.42 -1.52 17.85
CA ILE A 144 0.68 -1.50 16.58
C ILE A 144 -0.55 -2.41 16.61
N ARG A 145 -0.49 -3.53 17.32
CA ARG A 145 -1.67 -4.41 17.51
C ARG A 145 -2.82 -3.69 18.21
N THR A 146 -2.51 -2.78 19.11
CA THR A 146 -3.52 -1.99 19.83
C THR A 146 -4.11 -0.89 18.93
N LEU A 147 -3.29 -0.26 18.09
CA LEU A 147 -3.72 0.81 17.18
C LEU A 147 -4.45 0.26 15.96
N GLU A 148 -3.94 -0.83 15.40
CA GLU A 148 -4.42 -1.46 14.16
C GLU A 148 -4.65 -2.96 14.41
N PRO A 149 -5.79 -3.37 14.98
CA PRO A 149 -6.04 -4.78 15.34
C PRO A 149 -5.94 -5.75 14.18
N ASP A 150 -6.25 -5.29 12.97
CA ASP A 150 -6.25 -6.08 11.72
C ASP A 150 -4.95 -5.96 10.92
N VAL A 151 -3.87 -5.45 11.53
CA VAL A 151 -2.58 -5.26 10.85
C VAL A 151 -2.02 -6.58 10.30
N ILE A 152 -1.40 -6.52 9.12
CA ILE A 152 -0.66 -7.65 8.55
C ILE A 152 0.82 -7.47 8.87
N TYR A 153 1.42 -8.47 9.51
CA TYR A 153 2.83 -8.48 9.86
C TYR A 153 3.65 -9.18 8.79
N LEU A 154 4.74 -8.57 8.35
CA LEU A 154 5.66 -9.18 7.40
C LEU A 154 7.10 -8.63 7.49
N SER A 155 8.02 -9.34 6.89
CA SER A 155 9.34 -8.87 6.51
C SER A 155 9.51 -9.07 5.01
N ALA A 156 9.59 -7.98 4.26
CA ALA A 156 9.82 -8.04 2.82
C ALA A 156 11.20 -8.62 2.51
N THR A 157 12.19 -8.38 3.36
CA THR A 157 13.56 -8.88 3.22
C THR A 157 13.65 -10.38 3.45
N GLU A 158 13.03 -10.88 4.54
CA GLU A 158 13.07 -12.30 4.90
C GLU A 158 11.98 -13.13 4.21
N GLY A 159 11.03 -12.49 3.54
CA GLY A 159 9.90 -13.17 2.90
C GLY A 159 8.82 -13.65 3.88
N THR A 160 8.98 -13.38 5.17
CA THR A 160 8.01 -13.75 6.22
C THR A 160 6.72 -12.96 6.04
N GLY A 161 5.56 -13.62 6.18
CA GLY A 161 4.25 -12.99 6.12
C GLY A 161 3.73 -12.68 4.71
N LEU A 162 4.55 -12.76 3.64
CA LEU A 162 4.13 -12.48 2.26
C LEU A 162 2.99 -13.38 1.78
N LYS A 163 3.01 -14.66 2.15
CA LYS A 163 1.92 -15.59 1.84
C LYS A 163 0.61 -15.16 2.50
N GLY A 164 0.68 -14.68 3.74
CA GLY A 164 -0.48 -14.17 4.47
C GLY A 164 -1.09 -12.96 3.77
N LEU A 165 -0.26 -12.01 3.34
CA LEU A 165 -0.71 -10.84 2.58
C LEU A 165 -1.35 -11.24 1.24
N ARG A 166 -0.76 -12.18 0.48
CA ARG A 166 -1.34 -12.66 -0.78
C ARG A 166 -2.69 -13.34 -0.57
N ASN A 167 -2.82 -14.16 0.46
CA ASN A 167 -4.09 -14.83 0.79
C ASN A 167 -5.15 -13.80 1.21
N TRP A 168 -4.76 -12.76 1.97
CA TRP A 168 -5.67 -11.70 2.35
C TRP A 168 -6.16 -10.90 1.15
N LEU A 169 -5.25 -10.54 0.21
CA LEU A 169 -5.61 -9.86 -1.05
C LEU A 169 -6.55 -10.71 -1.89
N GLU A 170 -6.31 -12.02 -1.99
CA GLU A 170 -7.19 -12.94 -2.70
C GLU A 170 -8.61 -12.93 -2.11
N LYS A 171 -8.74 -13.05 -0.80
CA LYS A 171 -10.03 -12.99 -0.12
C LYS A 171 -10.73 -11.65 -0.32
N GLN A 172 -9.96 -10.55 -0.24
CA GLN A 172 -10.50 -9.21 -0.38
C GLN A 172 -11.18 -8.98 -1.74
N PHE A 173 -10.63 -9.51 -2.82
CA PHE A 173 -11.12 -9.24 -4.17
C PHE A 173 -11.97 -10.37 -4.78
N TRP A 174 -11.90 -11.61 -4.30
CA TRP A 174 -12.58 -12.75 -4.93
C TRP A 174 -13.45 -13.60 -4.02
N ASP A 175 -13.27 -13.56 -2.70
CA ASP A 175 -14.04 -14.42 -1.77
C ASP A 175 -15.26 -13.73 -1.13
N GLY A 176 -15.88 -12.76 -1.82
CA GLY A 176 -17.18 -12.23 -1.45
C GLY A 176 -17.21 -11.05 -0.49
N ALA A 177 -16.10 -10.39 -0.21
CA ALA A 177 -16.13 -9.02 0.26
C ALA A 177 -16.57 -8.16 -0.94
N THR A 178 -17.75 -7.58 -0.88
CA THR A 178 -18.23 -6.63 -1.88
C THR A 178 -17.14 -5.58 -2.11
N PRO A 179 -16.65 -5.39 -3.35
CA PRO A 179 -15.70 -4.32 -3.59
C PRO A 179 -16.33 -3.01 -3.11
N PRO A 180 -15.57 -2.15 -2.42
CA PRO A 180 -16.11 -0.87 -1.99
C PRO A 180 -16.65 -0.16 -3.23
N VAL A 181 -17.95 0.08 -3.23
CA VAL A 181 -18.64 0.81 -4.28
C VAL A 181 -18.05 2.21 -4.29
N SER A 182 -17.34 2.55 -5.35
CA SER A 182 -16.98 3.95 -5.62
C SER A 182 -18.27 4.74 -5.72
N ILE A 183 -18.62 5.47 -4.66
CA ILE A 183 -19.74 6.39 -4.66
C ILE A 183 -19.34 7.61 -5.48
N THR A 184 -19.42 7.45 -6.80
CA THR A 184 -19.50 8.62 -7.68
C THR A 184 -20.98 8.90 -7.86
N GLN A 185 -21.64 9.41 -6.82
CA GLN A 185 -22.89 10.12 -7.02
C GLN A 185 -22.54 11.47 -7.64
N LYS A 186 -22.69 11.55 -8.96
CA LYS A 186 -22.95 12.81 -9.63
C LYS A 186 -24.24 13.36 -9.06
N THR A 187 -24.14 14.31 -8.13
CA THR A 187 -25.25 15.22 -7.84
C THR A 187 -25.41 16.11 -9.06
N SER A 188 -26.36 15.74 -9.93
CA SER A 188 -26.93 16.65 -10.90
C SER A 188 -27.66 17.75 -10.13
N PHE A 189 -27.16 18.96 -10.17
CA PHE A 189 -27.91 20.14 -9.78
C PHE A 189 -29.06 20.32 -10.76
N PRO A 190 -30.28 20.54 -10.31
CA PRO A 190 -31.36 20.95 -11.20
C PRO A 190 -31.11 22.39 -11.67
N ASP A 191 -31.10 22.54 -12.99
CA ASP A 191 -31.21 23.83 -13.68
C ASP A 191 -32.52 24.51 -13.21
N HIS A 192 -32.40 25.66 -12.60
CA HIS A 192 -33.50 26.59 -12.45
C HIS A 192 -33.34 27.71 -13.48
N GLY A 193 -34.34 27.71 -14.37
CA GLY A 193 -34.60 28.70 -15.38
C GLY A 193 -34.76 30.16 -14.88
#